data_d207115fdd844b4f7b7fc80b0cd62b75
#
_entry.id   d207115fdd844b4f7b7fc80b0cd62b75
#
_cell.length_a   1.000
_cell.length_b   1.000
_cell.length_c   1.000
_cell.angle_alpha   90.00
_cell.angle_beta   90.00
_cell.angle_gamma   90.00
#
_symmetry.space_group_name_H-M   'P 1'
#
loop_
_entity.id
_entity.type
_entity.pdbx_description
1 polymer ?
#
loop_
_entity_poly.entity_id
_entity_poly.type
_entity_poly.pdbx_seq_one_letter_code
_entity_poly.pdbx_strand_id
1 'polypeptide(L)'
;AGGRPGGTTSSVAPPPDLVATPDAPLSPPVVQAAPSATATPSQETSAATTTPPPATPEPSPTAVPTPTPVPDRPHATQIKIPAIGLDAPIVEVGYDLVEIEGVQVFQWQVADYAAGHHSTSADPGEGGNIVIAGHDDWRGEVFRDLEHVTLGDQITLVTPEGEHTYAVTEIVYRKEAGMPIATRIATGQYFAPMPEERLTLVTCWPYGIDDHRLIVIAKPVRP
;
A
#
# COMPACT_ATOMS: atom_id res chain seq x y z
N ALA A 1 29.58 -16.04 -54.06
CA ALA A 1 30.34 -15.95 -52.83
C ALA A 1 29.94 -14.65 -52.11
N GLY A 2 29.10 -14.73 -51.07
CA GLY A 2 28.63 -13.58 -50.30
C GLY A 2 28.49 -14.03 -48.84
N GLY A 3 29.44 -13.70 -47.99
CA GLY A 3 29.47 -13.99 -46.59
C GLY A 3 28.46 -13.15 -45.84
N ARG A 4 27.68 -13.78 -44.93
CA ARG A 4 26.89 -13.10 -43.90
C ARG A 4 27.80 -12.76 -42.70
N PRO A 5 27.71 -11.56 -42.14
CA PRO A 5 28.29 -11.30 -40.83
C PRO A 5 27.35 -11.79 -39.73
N GLY A 6 27.93 -12.54 -38.77
CA GLY A 6 27.24 -13.04 -37.59
C GLY A 6 26.84 -11.93 -36.63
N GLY A 7 25.60 -11.99 -36.18
CA GLY A 7 25.11 -11.14 -35.08
C GLY A 7 25.67 -11.62 -33.74
N THR A 8 26.38 -10.76 -33.05
CA THR A 8 26.82 -10.94 -31.67
C THR A 8 25.63 -10.68 -30.75
N THR A 9 25.13 -11.71 -30.08
CA THR A 9 24.21 -11.57 -28.97
C THR A 9 24.96 -10.98 -27.78
N SER A 10 24.70 -9.69 -27.49
CA SER A 10 25.15 -9.07 -26.24
C SER A 10 24.29 -9.62 -25.10
N SER A 11 24.90 -10.46 -24.28
CA SER A 11 24.37 -10.86 -22.99
C SER A 11 24.51 -9.66 -22.05
N VAL A 12 23.39 -9.06 -21.67
CA VAL A 12 23.37 -8.02 -20.63
C VAL A 12 23.42 -8.76 -19.28
N ALA A 13 24.51 -8.57 -18.55
CA ALA A 13 24.65 -9.05 -17.19
C ALA A 13 23.71 -8.27 -16.26
N PRO A 14 23.17 -8.90 -15.21
CA PRO A 14 22.35 -8.19 -14.22
C PRO A 14 23.21 -7.15 -13.48
N PRO A 15 22.60 -6.01 -13.08
CA PRO A 15 23.30 -4.98 -12.33
C PRO A 15 23.78 -5.53 -10.96
N PRO A 16 24.93 -5.04 -10.46
CA PRO A 16 25.45 -5.45 -9.17
C PRO A 16 24.52 -5.00 -8.04
N ASP A 17 24.43 -5.84 -7.01
CA ASP A 17 23.74 -5.58 -5.75
C ASP A 17 24.02 -4.16 -5.25
N LEU A 18 22.99 -3.33 -5.21
CA LEU A 18 23.04 -2.04 -4.53
C LEU A 18 23.13 -2.30 -3.02
N VAL A 19 24.29 -2.01 -2.49
CA VAL A 19 24.67 -2.07 -1.09
C VAL A 19 23.59 -1.38 -0.24
N ALA A 20 22.97 -2.17 0.62
CA ALA A 20 22.08 -1.69 1.69
C ALA A 20 22.91 -0.83 2.65
N THR A 21 22.54 0.42 2.83
CA THR A 21 23.00 1.23 3.96
C THR A 21 22.42 0.66 5.26
N PRO A 22 23.20 0.57 6.34
CA PRO A 22 22.77 -0.06 7.57
C PRO A 22 21.84 0.83 8.37
N ASP A 23 20.71 0.24 8.73
CA ASP A 23 19.97 0.33 9.99
C ASP A 23 19.85 1.70 10.70
N ALA A 24 18.67 2.30 10.53
CA ALA A 24 18.07 3.04 11.62
C ALA A 24 17.05 2.10 12.33
N PRO A 25 16.99 2.07 13.66
CA PRO A 25 16.09 1.17 14.37
C PRO A 25 14.64 1.60 14.12
N LEU A 26 13.93 0.79 13.35
CA LEU A 26 12.48 0.92 13.16
C LEU A 26 11.80 0.48 14.44
N SER A 27 11.05 1.37 15.05
CA SER A 27 10.11 1.04 16.13
C SER A 27 9.13 -0.03 15.64
N PRO A 28 8.75 -1.00 16.48
CA PRO A 28 7.89 -2.09 16.05
C PRO A 28 6.50 -1.56 15.67
N PRO A 29 5.85 -2.18 14.67
CA PRO A 29 4.51 -1.81 14.25
C PRO A 29 3.52 -2.04 15.38
N VAL A 30 2.66 -1.05 15.61
CA VAL A 30 1.47 -1.21 16.44
C VAL A 30 0.51 -2.14 15.67
N VAL A 31 0.55 -3.41 16.02
CA VAL A 31 -0.50 -4.36 15.65
C VAL A 31 -1.73 -3.97 16.46
N GLN A 32 -2.70 -3.38 15.84
CA GLN A 32 -3.99 -3.13 16.46
C GLN A 32 -4.73 -4.46 16.56
N ALA A 33 -4.60 -5.10 17.74
CA ALA A 33 -5.38 -6.27 18.08
C ALA A 33 -6.85 -5.87 18.25
N ALA A 34 -7.74 -6.57 17.58
CA ALA A 34 -9.17 -6.49 17.83
C ALA A 34 -9.45 -6.96 19.29
N PRO A 35 -10.42 -6.37 20.01
CA PRO A 35 -10.73 -6.77 21.37
C PRO A 35 -11.33 -8.16 21.37
N SER A 36 -10.62 -9.11 21.99
CA SER A 36 -11.13 -10.44 22.32
C SER A 36 -12.27 -10.32 23.31
N ALA A 37 -13.46 -10.80 22.91
CA ALA A 37 -14.57 -11.03 23.80
C ALA A 37 -14.24 -12.23 24.70
N THR A 38 -13.88 -11.97 25.94
CA THR A 38 -13.67 -13.01 26.96
C THR A 38 -15.05 -13.44 27.50
N ALA A 39 -15.36 -14.70 27.30
CA ALA A 39 -16.50 -15.36 27.92
C ALA A 39 -16.32 -15.48 29.43
N THR A 40 -17.32 -15.09 30.17
CA THR A 40 -17.46 -15.21 31.63
C THR A 40 -17.79 -16.66 32.02
N PRO A 41 -17.11 -17.28 32.97
CA PRO A 41 -17.67 -18.40 33.68
C PRO A 41 -18.46 -17.91 34.91
N SER A 42 -19.72 -18.33 34.96
CA SER A 42 -20.54 -18.25 36.18
C SER A 42 -19.92 -19.06 37.31
N GLN A 43 -19.79 -18.47 38.48
CA GLN A 43 -19.81 -19.19 39.73
C GLN A 43 -20.68 -18.48 40.75
N GLU A 44 -21.62 -19.27 41.29
CA GLU A 44 -22.53 -18.96 42.40
C GLU A 44 -21.83 -18.92 43.75
N THR A 45 -22.44 -18.15 44.63
CA THR A 45 -22.66 -18.33 46.05
C THR A 45 -21.55 -17.86 47.01
N SER A 46 -21.77 -16.77 47.73
CA SER A 46 -22.12 -16.84 49.18
C SER A 46 -22.32 -15.44 49.75
N ALA A 47 -23.40 -15.29 50.48
CA ALA A 47 -23.76 -14.08 51.18
C ALA A 47 -22.82 -13.76 52.35
N ALA A 48 -22.31 -12.52 52.38
CA ALA A 48 -21.85 -11.86 53.60
C ALA A 48 -22.23 -10.38 53.53
N THR A 49 -23.10 -9.98 54.39
CA THR A 49 -23.58 -8.61 54.62
C THR A 49 -22.42 -7.78 55.18
N THR A 50 -21.88 -6.87 54.36
CA THR A 50 -21.01 -5.79 54.81
C THR A 50 -21.46 -4.48 54.22
N THR A 51 -21.65 -3.49 55.08
CA THR A 51 -22.02 -2.10 54.83
C THR A 51 -21.13 -1.50 53.75
N PRO A 52 -21.68 -0.82 52.66
CA PRO A 52 -20.85 -0.22 51.64
C PRO A 52 -20.14 1.03 52.18
N PRO A 53 -18.85 1.22 51.83
CA PRO A 53 -18.17 2.50 52.02
C PRO A 53 -18.75 3.58 51.05
N PRO A 54 -18.61 4.88 51.40
CA PRO A 54 -19.14 5.96 50.56
C PRO A 54 -18.52 5.94 49.16
N ALA A 55 -19.36 6.07 48.15
CA ALA A 55 -19.00 6.05 46.74
C ALA A 55 -18.03 7.23 46.44
N THR A 56 -16.81 6.87 46.02
CA THR A 56 -15.90 7.82 45.37
C THR A 56 -16.53 8.25 44.03
N PRO A 57 -16.59 9.57 43.70
CA PRO A 57 -17.15 9.99 42.41
C PRO A 57 -16.34 9.38 41.27
N GLU A 58 -17.02 8.64 40.42
CA GLU A 58 -16.50 8.05 39.20
C GLU A 58 -16.04 9.20 38.27
N PRO A 59 -14.81 9.15 37.72
CA PRO A 59 -14.38 10.20 36.78
C PRO A 59 -15.30 10.22 35.58
N SER A 60 -15.89 11.38 35.31
CA SER A 60 -16.75 11.62 34.16
C SER A 60 -15.99 11.25 32.87
N PRO A 61 -16.56 10.45 31.94
CA PRO A 61 -15.88 10.10 30.72
C PRO A 61 -15.49 11.36 29.96
N THR A 62 -14.19 11.56 29.77
CA THR A 62 -13.64 12.62 28.91
C THR A 62 -14.20 12.38 27.51
N ALA A 63 -14.93 13.34 26.97
CA ALA A 63 -15.45 13.24 25.61
C ALA A 63 -14.29 12.98 24.63
N VAL A 64 -14.36 11.85 23.95
CA VAL A 64 -13.47 11.53 22.84
C VAL A 64 -13.75 12.58 21.77
N PRO A 65 -12.73 13.32 21.26
CA PRO A 65 -12.96 14.29 20.21
C PRO A 65 -13.57 13.57 19.01
N THR A 66 -14.73 14.01 18.59
CA THR A 66 -15.36 13.54 17.34
C THR A 66 -14.42 13.90 16.21
N PRO A 67 -14.02 12.93 15.35
CA PRO A 67 -13.18 13.24 14.21
C PRO A 67 -13.86 14.31 13.36
N THR A 68 -13.14 15.39 13.06
CA THR A 68 -13.61 16.40 12.12
C THR A 68 -13.81 15.71 10.78
N PRO A 69 -14.99 15.84 10.12
CA PRO A 69 -15.18 15.29 8.79
C PRO A 69 -14.12 15.86 7.86
N VAL A 70 -13.27 15.01 7.30
CA VAL A 70 -12.38 15.38 6.19
C VAL A 70 -13.30 15.73 5.02
N PRO A 71 -13.14 16.87 4.33
CA PRO A 71 -13.94 17.18 3.15
C PRO A 71 -13.78 16.04 2.15
N ASP A 72 -14.91 15.52 1.66
CA ASP A 72 -14.95 14.53 0.59
C ASP A 72 -14.33 15.15 -0.65
N ARG A 73 -13.06 14.82 -0.93
CA ARG A 73 -12.36 15.30 -2.14
C ARG A 73 -12.60 14.32 -3.26
N PRO A 74 -12.71 14.82 -4.49
CA PRO A 74 -12.93 13.93 -5.61
C PRO A 74 -11.70 13.05 -5.86
N HIS A 75 -11.94 11.73 -5.90
CA HIS A 75 -10.92 10.72 -6.19
C HIS A 75 -10.27 10.94 -7.55
N ALA A 76 -9.02 10.48 -7.70
CA ALA A 76 -8.37 10.45 -8.99
C ALA A 76 -9.11 9.50 -9.95
N THR A 77 -9.34 9.94 -11.18
CA THR A 77 -10.07 9.19 -12.21
C THR A 77 -9.18 8.67 -13.34
N GLN A 78 -7.94 9.16 -13.44
CA GLN A 78 -6.98 8.79 -14.48
C GLN A 78 -5.55 8.90 -13.95
N ILE A 79 -4.69 7.98 -14.40
CA ILE A 79 -3.24 8.01 -14.17
C ILE A 79 -2.52 8.11 -15.52
N LYS A 80 -1.50 8.99 -15.59
CA LYS A 80 -0.64 9.15 -16.76
C LYS A 80 0.82 9.04 -16.33
N ILE A 81 1.61 8.24 -17.06
CA ILE A 81 3.07 8.15 -16.91
C ILE A 81 3.69 8.22 -18.31
N PRO A 82 4.03 9.43 -18.81
CA PRO A 82 4.49 9.59 -20.19
C PRO A 82 5.76 8.80 -20.53
N ALA A 83 6.65 8.60 -19.55
CA ALA A 83 7.90 7.86 -19.72
C ALA A 83 7.71 6.43 -20.23
N ILE A 84 6.57 5.80 -19.87
CA ILE A 84 6.22 4.44 -20.27
C ILE A 84 4.96 4.40 -21.15
N GLY A 85 4.45 5.55 -21.59
CA GLY A 85 3.24 5.63 -22.41
C GLY A 85 1.95 5.21 -21.70
N LEU A 86 1.94 5.16 -20.36
CA LEU A 86 0.75 4.80 -19.60
C LEU A 86 -0.26 5.95 -19.59
N ASP A 87 -1.48 5.63 -19.94
CA ASP A 87 -2.67 6.47 -19.82
C ASP A 87 -3.87 5.56 -19.53
N ALA A 88 -4.30 5.48 -18.27
CA ALA A 88 -5.30 4.51 -17.84
C ALA A 88 -6.32 5.11 -16.87
N PRO A 89 -7.57 4.60 -16.88
CA PRO A 89 -8.56 4.98 -15.86
C PRO A 89 -8.15 4.47 -14.49
N ILE A 90 -8.58 5.20 -13.46
CA ILE A 90 -8.52 4.78 -12.05
C ILE A 90 -9.95 4.47 -11.60
N VAL A 91 -10.10 3.37 -10.86
CA VAL A 91 -11.33 3.00 -10.15
C VAL A 91 -11.00 2.69 -8.69
N GLU A 92 -11.93 2.91 -7.79
CA GLU A 92 -11.75 2.54 -6.40
C GLU A 92 -11.86 1.01 -6.23
N VAL A 93 -10.98 0.43 -5.40
CA VAL A 93 -10.99 -0.99 -5.04
C VAL A 93 -11.03 -1.17 -3.53
N GLY A 94 -11.77 -2.19 -3.11
CA GLY A 94 -11.87 -2.61 -1.72
C GLY A 94 -10.82 -3.64 -1.33
N TYR A 95 -11.06 -4.29 -0.20
CA TYR A 95 -10.24 -5.38 0.31
C TYR A 95 -11.12 -6.48 0.91
N ASP A 96 -10.56 -7.68 0.96
CA ASP A 96 -11.13 -8.82 1.68
C ASP A 96 -10.29 -9.10 2.93
N LEU A 97 -10.93 -9.50 4.01
CA LEU A 97 -10.25 -10.05 5.17
C LEU A 97 -10.06 -11.54 4.95
N VAL A 98 -8.82 -11.97 4.81
CA VAL A 98 -8.46 -13.38 4.63
C VAL A 98 -7.58 -13.86 5.77
N GLU A 99 -7.69 -15.14 6.12
CA GLU A 99 -6.80 -15.77 7.09
C GLU A 99 -5.70 -16.52 6.37
N ILE A 100 -4.44 -16.16 6.65
CA ILE A 100 -3.26 -16.82 6.13
C ILE A 100 -2.39 -17.24 7.31
N GLU A 101 -2.08 -18.53 7.43
CA GLU A 101 -1.26 -19.08 8.52
C GLU A 101 -1.77 -18.70 9.92
N GLY A 102 -3.09 -18.59 10.11
CA GLY A 102 -3.71 -18.19 11.39
C GLY A 102 -3.67 -16.68 11.67
N VAL A 103 -3.24 -15.87 10.72
CA VAL A 103 -3.20 -14.39 10.83
C VAL A 103 -4.23 -13.79 9.89
N GLN A 104 -5.10 -12.91 10.41
CA GLN A 104 -6.00 -12.13 9.56
C GLN A 104 -5.23 -11.00 8.89
N VAL A 105 -5.32 -10.95 7.55
CA VAL A 105 -4.66 -9.93 6.73
C VAL A 105 -5.65 -9.31 5.76
N PHE A 106 -5.40 -8.05 5.41
CA PHE A 106 -6.12 -7.39 4.31
C PHE A 106 -5.54 -7.87 2.98
N GLN A 107 -6.40 -8.42 2.13
CA GLN A 107 -6.09 -8.72 0.74
C GLN A 107 -6.77 -7.69 -0.14
N TRP A 108 -6.00 -6.78 -0.72
CA TRP A 108 -6.53 -5.76 -1.62
C TRP A 108 -6.97 -6.37 -2.94
N GLN A 109 -8.10 -5.89 -3.43
CA GLN A 109 -8.59 -6.19 -4.76
C GLN A 109 -7.77 -5.41 -5.79
N VAL A 110 -7.65 -5.94 -6.99
CA VAL A 110 -7.00 -5.28 -8.13
C VAL A 110 -8.01 -5.12 -9.24
N ALA A 111 -8.06 -3.93 -9.83
CA ALA A 111 -9.04 -3.62 -10.87
C ALA A 111 -8.70 -4.31 -12.19
N ASP A 112 -9.73 -4.78 -12.90
CA ASP A 112 -9.62 -5.27 -14.27
C ASP A 112 -9.59 -4.09 -15.23
N TYR A 113 -8.63 -4.06 -16.16
CA TYR A 113 -8.52 -3.02 -17.23
C TYR A 113 -8.39 -1.57 -16.73
N ALA A 114 -8.05 -1.37 -15.47
CA ALA A 114 -7.90 -0.07 -14.82
C ALA A 114 -6.84 -0.14 -13.72
N ALA A 115 -6.35 1.00 -13.29
CA ALA A 115 -5.59 1.11 -12.05
C ALA A 115 -6.56 1.17 -10.85
N GLY A 116 -6.29 0.42 -9.79
CA GLY A 116 -7.15 0.32 -8.61
C GLY A 116 -6.66 1.21 -7.47
N HIS A 117 -7.37 2.28 -7.14
CA HIS A 117 -7.11 3.10 -5.95
C HIS A 117 -7.65 2.39 -4.71
N HIS A 118 -6.81 2.19 -3.70
CA HIS A 118 -7.22 1.56 -2.45
C HIS A 118 -8.13 2.48 -1.65
N SER A 119 -9.37 2.06 -1.41
CA SER A 119 -10.46 2.87 -0.82
C SER A 119 -10.18 3.46 0.57
N THR A 120 -9.17 2.97 1.29
CA THR A 120 -8.75 3.50 2.60
C THR A 120 -7.45 4.28 2.54
N SER A 121 -6.88 4.47 1.35
CA SER A 121 -5.71 5.33 1.15
C SER A 121 -6.12 6.78 0.91
N ALA A 122 -5.15 7.70 0.97
CA ALA A 122 -5.41 9.12 0.78
C ALA A 122 -5.77 9.46 -0.67
N ASP A 123 -6.39 10.61 -0.88
CA ASP A 123 -6.62 11.22 -2.18
C ASP A 123 -5.57 12.30 -2.49
N PRO A 124 -5.38 12.64 -3.79
CA PRO A 124 -4.47 13.70 -4.19
C PRO A 124 -4.76 15.05 -3.51
N GLY A 125 -3.73 15.62 -2.85
CA GLY A 125 -3.83 16.91 -2.17
C GLY A 125 -4.37 16.84 -0.74
N GLU A 126 -4.68 15.66 -0.20
CA GLU A 126 -5.09 15.50 1.20
C GLU A 126 -3.90 15.35 2.16
N GLY A 127 -2.72 15.05 1.62
CA GLY A 127 -1.63 14.50 2.39
C GLY A 127 -1.81 12.99 2.58
N GLY A 128 -0.80 12.30 3.11
CA GLY A 128 -0.89 10.86 3.31
C GLY A 128 -0.41 10.03 2.12
N ASN A 129 -0.67 8.73 2.19
CA ASN A 129 -0.23 7.77 1.18
C ASN A 129 -1.36 7.42 0.22
N ILE A 130 -1.22 7.82 -1.02
CA ILE A 130 -2.12 7.45 -2.12
C ILE A 130 -1.63 6.13 -2.67
N VAL A 131 -2.42 5.06 -2.59
CA VAL A 131 -2.01 3.72 -3.01
C VAL A 131 -2.82 3.27 -4.21
N ILE A 132 -2.12 2.96 -5.30
CA ILE A 132 -2.73 2.51 -6.55
C ILE A 132 -2.09 1.20 -6.99
N ALA A 133 -2.90 0.16 -7.16
CA ALA A 133 -2.49 -1.16 -7.63
C ALA A 133 -2.91 -1.38 -9.08
N GLY A 134 -2.17 -2.21 -9.81
CA GLY A 134 -2.54 -2.62 -11.17
C GLY A 134 -1.89 -3.95 -11.54
N HIS A 135 -2.49 -4.67 -12.48
CA HIS A 135 -1.90 -5.88 -13.03
C HIS A 135 -0.77 -5.55 -14.02
N ASP A 136 0.29 -6.34 -14.02
CA ASP A 136 1.35 -6.28 -15.04
C ASP A 136 1.09 -7.23 -16.21
N ASP A 137 0.60 -8.45 -15.98
CA ASP A 137 0.43 -9.50 -16.98
C ASP A 137 -1.02 -10.04 -17.11
N TRP A 138 -1.98 -9.41 -16.44
CA TRP A 138 -3.36 -9.89 -16.36
C TRP A 138 -4.36 -8.78 -16.62
N ARG A 139 -5.51 -9.12 -17.25
CA ARG A 139 -6.71 -8.29 -17.37
C ARG A 139 -6.45 -6.80 -17.65
N GLY A 140 -5.82 -6.51 -18.76
CA GLY A 140 -5.54 -5.15 -19.23
C GLY A 140 -4.12 -4.69 -18.99
N GLU A 141 -3.33 -5.41 -18.17
CA GLU A 141 -1.88 -5.21 -18.01
C GLU A 141 -1.50 -3.73 -17.81
N VAL A 142 -2.30 -3.03 -17.01
CA VAL A 142 -2.21 -1.55 -16.87
C VAL A 142 -0.82 -1.14 -16.38
N PHE A 143 -0.16 -1.95 -15.54
CA PHE A 143 1.17 -1.68 -15.02
C PHE A 143 2.25 -2.58 -15.64
N ARG A 144 2.02 -3.12 -16.85
CA ARG A 144 2.97 -3.95 -17.59
C ARG A 144 4.37 -3.34 -17.66
N ASP A 145 4.44 -2.08 -18.05
CA ASP A 145 5.70 -1.39 -18.30
C ASP A 145 6.18 -0.56 -17.10
N LEU A 146 5.56 -0.75 -15.91
CA LEU A 146 5.92 -0.01 -14.70
C LEU A 146 7.37 -0.27 -14.27
N GLU A 147 7.94 -1.42 -14.61
CA GLU A 147 9.34 -1.75 -14.34
C GLU A 147 10.35 -0.86 -15.11
N HIS A 148 9.90 -0.15 -16.14
CA HIS A 148 10.74 0.72 -16.94
C HIS A 148 10.76 2.18 -16.47
N VAL A 149 9.99 2.54 -15.43
CA VAL A 149 10.10 3.88 -14.84
C VAL A 149 11.44 4.06 -14.14
N THR A 150 11.91 5.29 -14.15
CA THR A 150 13.18 5.68 -13.52
C THR A 150 12.98 6.80 -12.51
N LEU A 151 13.97 7.01 -11.64
CA LEU A 151 13.93 8.12 -10.68
C LEU A 151 13.79 9.47 -11.40
N GLY A 152 12.85 10.29 -10.96
CA GLY A 152 12.55 11.59 -11.54
C GLY A 152 11.45 11.57 -12.61
N ASP A 153 11.03 10.40 -13.10
CA ASP A 153 9.90 10.31 -14.03
C ASP A 153 8.64 10.87 -13.37
N GLN A 154 7.81 11.52 -14.19
CA GLN A 154 6.58 12.16 -13.73
C GLN A 154 5.39 11.22 -13.86
N ILE A 155 4.57 11.23 -12.81
CA ILE A 155 3.28 10.56 -12.72
C ILE A 155 2.24 11.63 -12.47
N THR A 156 1.21 11.69 -13.31
CA THR A 156 0.09 12.62 -13.15
C THR A 156 -1.18 11.87 -12.78
N LEU A 157 -1.80 12.27 -11.69
CA LEU A 157 -3.15 11.87 -11.30
C LEU A 157 -4.12 12.97 -11.69
N VAL A 158 -5.18 12.62 -12.40
CA VAL A 158 -6.22 13.55 -12.83
C VAL A 158 -7.43 13.39 -11.91
N THR A 159 -7.85 14.48 -11.28
CA THR A 159 -9.08 14.56 -10.50
C THR A 159 -10.05 15.54 -11.20
N PRO A 160 -11.34 15.59 -10.83
CA PRO A 160 -12.25 16.63 -11.28
C PRO A 160 -11.80 18.07 -10.95
N GLU A 161 -10.95 18.24 -9.94
CA GLU A 161 -10.43 19.54 -9.51
C GLU A 161 -9.16 19.97 -10.27
N GLY A 162 -8.47 19.04 -10.92
CA GLY A 162 -7.24 19.32 -11.68
C GLY A 162 -6.26 18.16 -11.72
N GLU A 163 -5.05 18.46 -12.14
CA GLU A 163 -3.96 17.51 -12.27
C GLU A 163 -2.98 17.64 -11.10
N HIS A 164 -2.59 16.50 -10.52
CA HIS A 164 -1.59 16.41 -9.45
C HIS A 164 -0.38 15.64 -9.98
N THR A 165 0.79 16.29 -9.96
CA THR A 165 2.02 15.70 -10.51
C THR A 165 2.94 15.26 -9.40
N TYR A 166 3.46 14.05 -9.56
CA TYR A 166 4.41 13.40 -8.66
C TYR A 166 5.68 13.03 -9.42
N ALA A 167 6.83 13.08 -8.77
CA ALA A 167 8.10 12.59 -9.33
C ALA A 167 8.53 11.31 -8.61
N VAL A 168 8.94 10.29 -9.36
CA VAL A 168 9.45 9.03 -8.80
C VAL A 168 10.70 9.29 -7.95
N THR A 169 10.68 8.84 -6.70
CA THR A 169 11.78 9.02 -5.74
C THR A 169 12.40 7.71 -5.27
N GLU A 170 11.66 6.59 -5.40
CA GLU A 170 12.14 5.28 -4.96
C GLU A 170 11.48 4.17 -5.78
N ILE A 171 12.25 3.12 -6.08
CA ILE A 171 11.77 1.91 -6.76
C ILE A 171 12.24 0.72 -5.94
N VAL A 172 11.29 -0.14 -5.53
CA VAL A 172 11.54 -1.22 -4.57
C VAL A 172 10.99 -2.53 -5.12
N TYR A 173 11.82 -3.58 -5.04
CA TYR A 173 11.40 -4.94 -5.33
C TYR A 173 11.31 -5.75 -4.04
N ARG A 174 10.21 -6.45 -3.81
CA ARG A 174 9.97 -7.28 -2.61
C ARG A 174 9.52 -8.66 -3.02
N LYS A 175 10.28 -9.68 -2.63
CA LYS A 175 9.89 -11.06 -2.85
C LYS A 175 8.67 -11.39 -1.99
N GLU A 176 7.66 -12.03 -2.60
CA GLU A 176 6.40 -12.43 -1.95
C GLU A 176 6.19 -13.95 -1.98
N ALA A 177 6.41 -14.58 -3.14
CA ALA A 177 6.18 -16.01 -3.28
C ALA A 177 7.14 -16.81 -2.39
N GLY A 178 6.56 -17.73 -1.60
CA GLY A 178 7.31 -18.58 -0.68
C GLY A 178 7.90 -17.87 0.55
N MET A 179 7.60 -16.58 0.73
CA MET A 179 8.05 -15.85 1.93
C MET A 179 7.08 -16.07 3.11
N PRO A 180 7.62 -16.13 4.35
CA PRO A 180 6.79 -16.19 5.54
C PRO A 180 5.81 -15.02 5.61
N ILE A 181 4.63 -15.24 6.22
CA ILE A 181 3.59 -14.22 6.35
C ILE A 181 4.10 -12.94 7.01
N ALA A 182 5.01 -13.04 7.99
CA ALA A 182 5.61 -11.87 8.64
C ALA A 182 6.38 -10.97 7.66
N THR A 183 7.08 -11.55 6.69
CA THR A 183 7.79 -10.81 5.63
C THR A 183 6.81 -10.12 4.69
N ARG A 184 5.72 -10.81 4.32
CA ARG A 184 4.67 -10.25 3.47
C ARG A 184 3.94 -9.10 4.16
N ILE A 185 3.65 -9.23 5.46
CA ILE A 185 3.09 -8.13 6.27
C ILE A 185 4.05 -6.93 6.32
N ALA A 186 5.35 -7.17 6.43
CA ALA A 186 6.35 -6.09 6.40
C ALA A 186 6.35 -5.34 5.05
N THR A 187 6.13 -6.03 3.92
CA THR A 187 5.89 -5.38 2.62
C THR A 187 4.65 -4.49 2.66
N GLY A 188 3.61 -4.88 3.37
CA GLY A 188 2.39 -4.09 3.55
C GLY A 188 2.60 -2.70 4.17
N GLN A 189 3.73 -2.47 4.85
CA GLN A 189 4.05 -1.15 5.41
C GLN A 189 4.24 -0.05 4.35
N TYR A 190 4.59 -0.43 3.12
CA TYR A 190 4.65 0.52 2.00
C TYR A 190 3.28 1.13 1.66
N PHE A 191 2.21 0.45 2.04
CA PHE A 191 0.82 0.86 1.78
C PHE A 191 0.15 1.50 3.01
N ALA A 192 0.84 1.53 4.14
CA ALA A 192 0.32 2.09 5.39
C ALA A 192 0.07 3.60 5.27
N PRO A 193 -0.91 4.13 6.02
CA PRO A 193 -1.11 5.57 6.15
C PRO A 193 0.15 6.26 6.70
N MET A 194 0.41 7.46 6.23
CA MET A 194 1.52 8.30 6.68
C MET A 194 1.11 9.79 6.64
N PRO A 195 1.78 10.69 7.39
CA PRO A 195 1.37 12.10 7.44
C PRO A 195 1.76 12.89 6.20
N GLU A 196 2.82 12.50 5.49
CA GLU A 196 3.31 13.21 4.31
C GLU A 196 2.65 12.64 3.05
N GLU A 197 2.30 13.54 2.12
CA GLU A 197 1.76 13.12 0.84
C GLU A 197 2.80 12.38 0.00
N ARG A 198 2.42 11.20 -0.45
CA ARG A 198 3.15 10.43 -1.45
C ARG A 198 2.19 9.57 -2.28
N LEU A 199 2.63 9.24 -3.47
CA LEU A 199 2.00 8.26 -4.33
C LEU A 199 2.80 6.95 -4.28
N THR A 200 2.11 5.84 -4.05
CA THR A 200 2.67 4.49 -4.06
C THR A 200 1.96 3.67 -5.11
N LEU A 201 2.67 3.30 -6.18
CA LEU A 201 2.17 2.35 -7.19
C LEU A 201 2.69 0.97 -6.87
N VAL A 202 1.86 -0.06 -7.07
CA VAL A 202 2.24 -1.45 -6.82
C VAL A 202 1.71 -2.38 -7.91
N THR A 203 2.58 -3.30 -8.33
CA THR A 203 2.25 -4.37 -9.27
C THR A 203 3.01 -5.64 -8.94
N CYS A 204 2.70 -6.75 -9.61
CA CYS A 204 3.50 -7.96 -9.60
C CYS A 204 4.81 -7.76 -10.40
N TRP A 205 5.78 -8.66 -10.25
CA TRP A 205 7.05 -8.65 -10.99
C TRP A 205 7.79 -9.98 -10.78
N PRO A 206 8.62 -10.46 -11.74
CA PRO A 206 8.66 -10.00 -13.13
C PRO A 206 7.45 -10.50 -13.92
N TYR A 207 7.19 -9.85 -15.05
CA TYR A 207 6.09 -10.19 -15.96
C TYR A 207 5.95 -11.70 -16.19
N GLY A 208 4.75 -12.25 -15.95
CA GLY A 208 4.41 -13.66 -16.13
C GLY A 208 5.00 -14.64 -15.10
N ILE A 209 5.67 -14.14 -14.03
CA ILE A 209 6.21 -14.96 -12.93
C ILE A 209 5.58 -14.57 -11.60
N ASP A 210 5.41 -13.29 -11.33
CA ASP A 210 4.66 -12.69 -10.20
C ASP A 210 5.13 -13.09 -8.80
N ASP A 211 6.40 -13.48 -8.66
CA ASP A 211 6.94 -13.91 -7.38
C ASP A 211 7.43 -12.77 -6.48
N HIS A 212 7.44 -11.54 -7.02
CA HIS A 212 7.77 -10.30 -6.31
C HIS A 212 6.66 -9.25 -6.44
N ARG A 213 6.77 -8.21 -5.64
CA ARG A 213 6.07 -6.93 -5.84
C ARG A 213 7.08 -5.87 -6.30
N LEU A 214 6.73 -5.15 -7.35
CA LEU A 214 7.34 -3.90 -7.73
C LEU A 214 6.54 -2.76 -7.09
N ILE A 215 7.23 -1.91 -6.33
CA ILE A 215 6.66 -0.77 -5.63
C ILE A 215 7.39 0.48 -6.11
N VAL A 216 6.65 1.42 -6.67
CA VAL A 216 7.17 2.72 -7.12
C VAL A 216 6.62 3.80 -6.20
N ILE A 217 7.52 4.56 -5.57
CA ILE A 217 7.16 5.66 -4.69
C ILE A 217 7.49 6.98 -5.37
N ALA A 218 6.52 7.89 -5.38
CA ALA A 218 6.67 9.22 -5.93
C ALA A 218 6.20 10.29 -4.94
N LYS A 219 6.79 11.46 -5.00
CA LYS A 219 6.45 12.61 -4.13
C LYS A 219 5.88 13.74 -4.97
N PRO A 220 4.99 14.58 -4.38
CA PRO A 220 4.43 15.72 -5.08
C PRO A 220 5.50 16.64 -5.64
N VAL A 221 5.35 17.03 -6.89
CA VAL A 221 6.15 18.12 -7.48
C VAL A 221 5.52 19.43 -7.04
N ARG A 222 6.21 20.15 -6.16
CA ARG A 222 5.78 21.49 -5.74
C ARG A 222 6.19 22.50 -6.80
N PRO A 223 5.31 23.45 -7.16
CA PRO A 223 5.62 24.52 -8.12
C PRO A 223 6.70 25.46 -7.61
#